data_9c496ed60f96ff048ab17dbe9be05b01
#
_entry.id   9c496ed60f96ff048ab17dbe9be05b01
#
_cell.length_a   1.000
_cell.length_b   1.000
_cell.length_c   1.000
_cell.angle_alpha   90.00
_cell.angle_beta   90.00
_cell.angle_gamma   90.00
#
_symmetry.space_group_name_H-M   'P 1'
#
loop_
_entity.id
_entity.type
_entity.pdbx_description
1 polymer ?
#
loop_
_entity_poly.entity_id
_entity_poly.type
_entity_poly.pdbx_seq_one_letter_code
_entity_poly.pdbx_strand_id
1 'polypeptide(L)'
;MAVKAKTQDTSWEIKDRNYYLLHGYSPLTYTINSKHTSRMPLLWFDPESNMQREIRFATNQQSPLKDEQKGEVTLGHIVFHKGVLTVPKEHQSLQKLLSIYHPANGKRYSEFDPVSVAVDELDFLEIQIDALNAAKNMEIDMAEAILRVESGSSVADMTSKELKRDLILMAKRNPGLFLNLANDENVQLRNLAIRATEEGIIKLS
;
A
#
# COMPACT_ATOMS: atom_id res chain seq x y z
N MET A 1 3.45 0.37 11.24
CA MET A 1 2.66 -0.78 10.73
C MET A 1 3.61 -1.92 10.45
N ALA A 2 3.45 -3.03 11.16
CA ALA A 2 4.30 -4.21 10.97
C ALA A 2 3.87 -4.91 9.67
N VAL A 3 4.79 -5.00 8.71
CA VAL A 3 4.63 -5.83 7.53
C VAL A 3 4.51 -7.28 7.99
N LYS A 4 3.30 -7.84 7.88
CA LYS A 4 3.09 -9.28 8.09
C LYS A 4 4.00 -10.02 7.11
N ALA A 5 4.97 -10.76 7.65
CA ALA A 5 5.72 -11.74 6.88
C ALA A 5 4.71 -12.72 6.28
N LYS A 6 4.57 -12.70 4.94
CA LYS A 6 3.80 -13.72 4.24
C LYS A 6 4.46 -15.06 4.50
N THR A 7 3.80 -15.90 5.28
CA THR A 7 4.11 -17.32 5.41
C THR A 7 4.15 -17.89 3.99
N GLN A 8 5.24 -18.55 3.62
CA GLN A 8 5.39 -19.21 2.34
C GLN A 8 4.32 -20.32 2.27
N ASP A 9 3.26 -20.06 1.51
CA ASP A 9 2.27 -21.06 1.19
C ASP A 9 2.85 -21.98 0.10
N THR A 10 2.86 -23.27 0.34
CA THR A 10 3.64 -24.29 -0.34
C THR A 10 3.14 -24.68 -1.73
N SER A 11 2.20 -23.98 -2.32
CA SER A 11 1.69 -24.26 -3.67
C SER A 11 2.10 -23.17 -4.67
N TRP A 12 3.30 -23.34 -5.25
CA TRP A 12 3.69 -22.53 -6.39
C TRP A 12 2.82 -22.86 -7.61
N GLU A 13 1.96 -21.93 -8.00
CA GLU A 13 1.08 -22.08 -9.15
C GLU A 13 1.81 -21.70 -10.45
N ILE A 14 1.68 -22.55 -11.47
CA ILE A 14 2.23 -22.32 -12.81
C ILE A 14 1.23 -21.52 -13.63
N LYS A 15 1.48 -20.20 -13.74
CA LYS A 15 0.65 -19.25 -14.51
C LYS A 15 1.52 -18.14 -15.10
N ASP A 16 0.97 -17.40 -16.05
CA ASP A 16 1.58 -16.15 -16.49
C ASP A 16 1.51 -15.11 -15.34
N ARG A 17 2.59 -14.35 -15.15
CA ARG A 17 2.67 -13.34 -14.08
C ARG A 17 3.01 -11.99 -14.64
N ASN A 18 2.34 -10.98 -14.10
CA ASN A 18 2.63 -9.59 -14.41
C ASN A 18 3.18 -8.90 -13.17
N TYR A 19 4.22 -8.10 -13.38
CA TYR A 19 4.84 -7.29 -12.34
C TYR A 19 4.78 -5.83 -12.75
N TYR A 20 4.56 -4.95 -11.80
CA TYR A 20 4.48 -3.50 -12.04
C TYR A 20 5.38 -2.74 -11.07
N LEU A 21 5.92 -1.61 -11.54
CA LEU A 21 6.71 -0.73 -10.70
C LEU A 21 5.80 0.03 -9.74
N LEU A 22 6.20 0.10 -8.47
CA LEU A 22 5.48 0.82 -7.43
C LEU A 22 5.71 2.35 -7.55
N HIS A 23 4.85 3.12 -6.89
CA HIS A 23 4.94 4.59 -6.76
C HIS A 23 4.68 5.41 -8.03
N GLY A 24 3.86 4.90 -8.94
CA GLY A 24 3.42 5.65 -10.13
C GLY A 24 4.54 6.06 -11.10
N TYR A 25 5.74 5.55 -10.92
CA TYR A 25 6.88 5.82 -11.79
C TYR A 25 6.91 4.80 -12.93
N SER A 26 6.62 5.26 -14.14
CA SER A 26 6.58 4.44 -15.34
C SER A 26 7.60 4.91 -16.39
N PRO A 27 8.90 4.75 -16.16
CA PRO A 27 9.89 5.08 -17.17
C PRO A 27 9.70 4.20 -18.41
N LEU A 28 10.16 4.69 -19.57
CA LEU A 28 10.06 3.95 -20.82
C LEU A 28 10.69 2.55 -20.69
N THR A 29 11.84 2.48 -20.02
CA THR A 29 12.52 1.25 -19.64
C THR A 29 13.14 1.40 -18.25
N TYR A 30 13.02 0.38 -17.42
CA TYR A 30 13.63 0.32 -16.10
C TYR A 30 14.20 -1.08 -15.87
N THR A 31 15.50 -1.14 -15.58
CA THR A 31 16.20 -2.42 -15.35
C THR A 31 16.46 -2.59 -13.86
N ILE A 32 16.00 -3.71 -13.30
CA ILE A 32 16.41 -4.13 -11.95
C ILE A 32 17.59 -5.08 -12.02
N ASN A 33 18.32 -5.16 -10.91
CA ASN A 33 19.50 -6.02 -10.84
C ASN A 33 19.10 -7.49 -11.00
N SER A 34 19.53 -8.09 -12.09
CA SER A 34 19.33 -9.51 -12.38
C SER A 34 20.56 -10.35 -12.06
N LYS A 35 21.68 -9.70 -11.96
CA LYS A 35 22.96 -10.20 -11.49
C LYS A 35 23.67 -9.07 -10.74
N HIS A 36 24.75 -9.37 -10.11
CA HIS A 36 25.69 -8.38 -9.62
C HIS A 36 26.35 -7.66 -10.81
N THR A 37 25.72 -6.63 -11.32
CA THR A 37 26.37 -5.68 -12.23
C THR A 37 27.33 -4.77 -11.48
N SER A 38 27.19 -4.73 -10.19
CA SER A 38 28.14 -4.13 -9.25
C SER A 38 29.07 -5.21 -8.68
N ARG A 39 30.10 -4.80 -7.96
CA ARG A 39 31.03 -5.72 -7.27
C ARG A 39 30.37 -6.57 -6.18
N MET A 40 29.12 -6.29 -5.81
CA MET A 40 28.40 -7.02 -4.78
C MET A 40 27.39 -7.98 -5.40
N PRO A 41 27.36 -9.25 -4.95
CA PRO A 41 26.37 -10.22 -5.38
C PRO A 41 24.99 -9.85 -4.90
N LEU A 42 23.95 -10.27 -5.61
CA LEU A 42 22.58 -10.20 -5.13
C LEU A 42 22.32 -11.38 -4.19
N LEU A 43 21.98 -11.10 -2.95
CA LEU A 43 21.84 -12.10 -1.90
C LEU A 43 20.39 -12.23 -1.45
N TRP A 44 20.00 -13.46 -1.15
CA TRP A 44 18.76 -13.81 -0.51
C TRP A 44 19.04 -14.64 0.75
N PHE A 45 18.34 -14.33 1.84
CA PHE A 45 18.45 -15.09 3.09
C PHE A 45 17.49 -16.28 3.04
N ASP A 46 18.04 -17.47 3.07
CA ASP A 46 17.30 -18.72 3.11
C ASP A 46 16.92 -19.06 4.57
N PRO A 47 15.62 -19.01 4.93
CA PRO A 47 15.19 -19.28 6.29
C PRO A 47 15.33 -20.77 6.70
N GLU A 48 15.36 -21.69 5.72
CA GLU A 48 15.48 -23.13 6.03
C GLU A 48 16.91 -23.51 6.39
N SER A 49 17.88 -23.03 5.59
CA SER A 49 19.31 -23.30 5.84
C SER A 49 19.94 -22.28 6.78
N ASN A 50 19.24 -21.19 7.11
CA ASN A 50 19.74 -20.04 7.89
C ASN A 50 21.02 -19.41 7.31
N MET A 51 21.17 -19.44 6.00
CA MET A 51 22.32 -18.94 5.26
C MET A 51 21.94 -17.94 4.19
N GLN A 52 22.89 -17.08 3.81
CA GLN A 52 22.74 -16.22 2.63
C GLN A 52 23.15 -16.99 1.38
N ARG A 53 22.24 -17.01 0.39
CA ARG A 53 22.48 -17.64 -0.91
C ARG A 53 22.54 -16.56 -2.00
N GLU A 54 23.42 -16.73 -2.96
CA GLU A 54 23.51 -15.82 -4.12
C GLU A 54 22.44 -16.18 -5.13
N ILE A 55 21.70 -15.15 -5.59
CA ILE A 55 20.68 -15.28 -6.60
C ILE A 55 21.08 -14.52 -7.87
N ARG A 56 20.70 -15.05 -9.02
CA ARG A 56 20.92 -14.42 -10.33
C ARG A 56 19.92 -14.93 -11.36
N PHE A 57 19.58 -14.08 -12.31
CA PHE A 57 18.78 -14.50 -13.45
C PHE A 57 19.66 -15.03 -14.58
N ALA A 58 19.40 -16.27 -14.96
CA ALA A 58 20.01 -16.91 -16.12
C ALA A 58 18.89 -17.46 -17.02
N THR A 59 18.98 -17.14 -18.31
CA THR A 59 17.93 -17.48 -19.29
C THR A 59 17.89 -18.97 -19.62
N ASN A 60 19.00 -19.67 -19.44
CA ASN A 60 19.15 -21.08 -19.70
C ASN A 60 19.19 -21.97 -18.44
N GLN A 61 18.74 -21.45 -17.30
CA GLN A 61 18.71 -22.19 -16.03
C GLN A 61 17.30 -22.22 -15.45
N GLN A 62 16.97 -23.30 -14.74
CA GLN A 62 15.64 -23.48 -14.12
C GLN A 62 15.56 -22.89 -12.71
N SER A 63 16.69 -22.75 -12.03
CA SER A 63 16.75 -22.16 -10.70
C SER A 63 17.39 -20.77 -10.72
N PRO A 64 16.88 -19.81 -9.93
CA PRO A 64 17.53 -18.51 -9.74
C PRO A 64 18.67 -18.57 -8.72
N LEU A 65 18.83 -19.66 -7.98
CA LEU A 65 19.88 -19.84 -7.00
C LEU A 65 21.18 -20.27 -7.70
N LYS A 66 22.26 -19.52 -7.49
CA LYS A 66 23.53 -19.71 -8.21
C LYS A 66 24.15 -21.08 -7.98
N ASP A 67 24.05 -21.60 -6.78
CA ASP A 67 24.60 -22.91 -6.36
C ASP A 67 23.86 -24.11 -6.99
N GLU A 68 22.65 -23.91 -7.48
CA GLU A 68 21.85 -24.91 -8.19
C GLU A 68 22.05 -24.87 -9.72
N GLN A 69 22.65 -23.80 -10.24
CA GLN A 69 22.89 -23.62 -11.66
C GLN A 69 24.11 -24.47 -12.13
N LYS A 70 23.95 -25.12 -13.25
CA LYS A 70 25.00 -26.07 -13.77
C LYS A 70 25.41 -25.72 -15.19
N GLY A 71 26.68 -26.03 -15.52
CA GLY A 71 27.23 -25.82 -16.86
C GLY A 71 27.43 -24.36 -17.22
N GLU A 72 27.36 -24.07 -18.50
CA GLU A 72 27.48 -22.72 -19.02
C GLU A 72 26.23 -21.92 -18.71
N VAL A 73 26.39 -20.73 -18.14
CA VAL A 73 25.29 -19.89 -17.66
C VAL A 73 25.19 -18.62 -18.49
N THR A 74 24.05 -18.44 -19.16
CA THR A 74 23.72 -17.23 -19.90
C THR A 74 22.91 -16.27 -19.03
N LEU A 75 23.56 -15.19 -18.57
CA LEU A 75 22.93 -14.20 -17.72
C LEU A 75 21.93 -13.31 -18.48
N GLY A 76 20.74 -13.13 -17.91
CA GLY A 76 19.69 -12.29 -18.47
C GLY A 76 19.53 -10.96 -17.76
N HIS A 77 18.85 -10.02 -18.39
CA HIS A 77 18.41 -8.76 -17.80
C HIS A 77 16.93 -8.82 -17.45
N ILE A 78 16.56 -8.13 -16.38
CA ILE A 78 15.15 -7.99 -15.97
C ILE A 78 14.73 -6.56 -16.27
N VAL A 79 13.93 -6.38 -17.33
CA VAL A 79 13.60 -5.06 -17.88
C VAL A 79 12.10 -4.85 -17.84
N PHE A 80 11.68 -3.81 -17.15
CA PHE A 80 10.32 -3.32 -17.17
C PHE A 80 10.14 -2.33 -18.32
N HIS A 81 9.10 -2.50 -19.11
CA HIS A 81 8.73 -1.58 -20.18
C HIS A 81 7.46 -0.82 -19.76
N LYS A 82 7.53 0.51 -19.78
CA LYS A 82 6.42 1.38 -19.35
C LYS A 82 5.86 1.00 -17.97
N GLY A 83 6.74 0.59 -17.08
CA GLY A 83 6.40 0.22 -15.72
C GLY A 83 5.89 -1.21 -15.52
N VAL A 84 5.78 -2.03 -16.57
CA VAL A 84 5.25 -3.40 -16.52
C VAL A 84 6.26 -4.40 -17.04
N LEU A 85 6.28 -5.60 -16.45
CA LEU A 85 7.01 -6.77 -16.93
C LEU A 85 6.06 -7.98 -16.89
N THR A 86 5.78 -8.53 -18.07
CA THR A 86 5.05 -9.79 -18.22
C THR A 86 6.02 -10.95 -18.33
N VAL A 87 5.86 -11.94 -17.48
CA VAL A 87 6.69 -13.17 -17.47
C VAL A 87 5.80 -14.37 -17.72
N PRO A 88 5.93 -14.99 -18.91
CA PRO A 88 5.17 -16.20 -19.25
C PRO A 88 5.46 -17.35 -18.28
N LYS A 89 4.51 -18.28 -18.18
CA LYS A 89 4.60 -19.47 -17.32
C LYS A 89 5.78 -20.39 -17.62
N GLU A 90 6.33 -20.32 -18.82
CA GLU A 90 7.52 -21.11 -19.23
C GLU A 90 8.79 -20.62 -18.51
N HIS A 91 8.83 -19.35 -18.10
CA HIS A 91 9.98 -18.74 -17.44
C HIS A 91 9.91 -18.83 -15.91
N GLN A 92 9.75 -20.05 -15.38
CA GLN A 92 9.58 -20.30 -13.93
C GLN A 92 10.75 -19.79 -13.09
N SER A 93 11.98 -19.87 -13.60
CA SER A 93 13.16 -19.35 -12.92
C SER A 93 13.04 -17.86 -12.65
N LEU A 94 12.61 -17.08 -13.66
CA LEU A 94 12.43 -15.65 -13.54
C LEU A 94 11.26 -15.31 -12.62
N GLN A 95 10.13 -16.03 -12.74
CA GLN A 95 8.98 -15.83 -11.87
C GLN A 95 9.33 -16.08 -10.39
N LYS A 96 10.01 -17.20 -10.09
CA LYS A 96 10.47 -17.50 -8.73
C LYS A 96 11.45 -16.44 -8.21
N LEU A 97 12.40 -16.02 -9.07
CA LEU A 97 13.31 -14.94 -8.71
C LEU A 97 12.55 -13.69 -8.29
N LEU A 98 11.59 -13.24 -9.09
CA LEU A 98 10.85 -11.99 -8.85
C LEU A 98 9.89 -12.09 -7.67
N SER A 99 9.15 -13.18 -7.54
CA SER A 99 8.10 -13.32 -6.52
C SER A 99 8.63 -13.73 -5.15
N ILE A 100 9.72 -14.53 -5.09
CA ILE A 100 10.17 -15.14 -3.84
C ILE A 100 11.50 -14.56 -3.36
N TYR A 101 12.50 -14.48 -4.25
CA TYR A 101 13.88 -14.29 -3.83
C TYR A 101 14.39 -12.85 -3.95
N HIS A 102 13.84 -12.06 -4.86
CA HIS A 102 14.42 -10.75 -5.17
C HIS A 102 14.13 -9.72 -4.07
N PRO A 103 15.15 -9.05 -3.49
CA PRO A 103 14.99 -8.13 -2.35
C PRO A 103 14.26 -6.81 -2.68
N ALA A 104 14.03 -6.52 -3.97
CA ALA A 104 13.25 -5.36 -4.41
C ALA A 104 11.75 -5.64 -4.52
N ASN A 105 11.31 -6.90 -4.36
CA ASN A 105 9.89 -7.26 -4.33
C ASN A 105 9.20 -6.58 -3.13
N GLY A 106 8.03 -5.99 -3.35
CA GLY A 106 7.30 -5.20 -2.36
C GLY A 106 7.90 -3.81 -2.05
N LYS A 107 9.08 -3.47 -2.63
CA LYS A 107 9.74 -2.17 -2.43
C LYS A 107 9.78 -1.33 -3.71
N ARG A 108 10.16 -1.90 -4.81
CA ARG A 108 10.29 -1.22 -6.11
C ARG A 108 9.29 -1.73 -7.13
N TYR A 109 8.90 -2.96 -7.04
CA TYR A 109 7.87 -3.59 -7.86
C TYR A 109 7.08 -4.59 -7.02
N SER A 110 5.92 -4.99 -7.53
CA SER A 110 5.09 -6.05 -6.97
C SER A 110 4.48 -6.89 -8.08
N GLU A 111 4.11 -8.12 -7.77
CA GLU A 111 3.28 -8.94 -8.65
C GLU A 111 1.87 -8.36 -8.68
N PHE A 112 1.28 -8.31 -9.87
CA PHE A 112 -0.13 -7.93 -10.03
C PHE A 112 -1.01 -9.14 -9.71
N ASP A 113 -1.75 -9.02 -8.63
CA ASP A 113 -2.79 -9.97 -8.26
C ASP A 113 -4.15 -9.28 -8.36
N PRO A 114 -4.95 -9.59 -9.40
CA PRO A 114 -6.25 -8.95 -9.57
C PRO A 114 -7.23 -9.27 -8.44
N VAL A 115 -7.07 -10.41 -7.77
CA VAL A 115 -7.92 -10.79 -6.63
C VAL A 115 -7.58 -9.94 -5.42
N SER A 116 -6.29 -9.77 -5.11
CA SER A 116 -5.84 -8.90 -4.03
C SER A 116 -6.27 -7.45 -4.24
N VAL A 117 -6.14 -6.94 -5.48
CA VAL A 117 -6.61 -5.57 -5.81
C VAL A 117 -8.11 -5.43 -5.60
N ALA A 118 -8.90 -6.42 -6.03
CA ALA A 118 -10.35 -6.38 -5.85
C ALA A 118 -10.76 -6.46 -4.37
N VAL A 119 -10.03 -7.21 -3.55
CA VAL A 119 -10.27 -7.26 -2.09
C VAL A 119 -9.93 -5.91 -1.45
N ASP A 120 -8.78 -5.33 -1.77
CA ASP A 120 -8.39 -4.02 -1.24
C ASP A 120 -9.39 -2.91 -1.64
N GLU A 121 -9.91 -2.97 -2.87
CA GLU A 121 -10.96 -2.04 -3.35
C GLU A 121 -12.29 -2.25 -2.61
N LEU A 122 -12.69 -3.50 -2.37
CA LEU A 122 -13.89 -3.81 -1.60
C LEU A 122 -13.77 -3.32 -0.15
N ASP A 123 -12.67 -3.60 0.52
CA ASP A 123 -12.41 -3.13 1.89
C ASP A 123 -12.48 -1.60 1.97
N PHE A 124 -11.92 -0.90 0.97
CA PHE A 124 -12.01 0.56 0.90
C PHE A 124 -13.45 1.04 0.70
N LEU A 125 -14.22 0.40 -0.17
CA LEU A 125 -15.63 0.72 -0.41
C LEU A 125 -16.49 0.47 0.83
N GLU A 126 -16.23 -0.61 1.56
CA GLU A 126 -16.92 -0.90 2.84
C GLU A 126 -16.67 0.21 3.86
N ILE A 127 -15.40 0.61 4.05
CA ILE A 127 -15.03 1.73 4.93
C ILE A 127 -15.75 3.03 4.48
N GLN A 128 -15.85 3.27 3.19
CA GLN A 128 -16.52 4.45 2.65
C GLN A 128 -18.03 4.40 2.89
N ILE A 129 -18.68 3.25 2.74
CA ILE A 129 -20.09 3.05 3.02
C ILE A 129 -20.38 3.28 4.51
N ASP A 130 -19.56 2.72 5.39
CA ASP A 130 -19.69 2.88 6.83
C ASP A 130 -19.56 4.35 7.25
N ALA A 131 -18.58 5.06 6.71
CA ALA A 131 -18.38 6.47 6.95
C ALA A 131 -19.58 7.32 6.48
N LEU A 132 -20.13 7.03 5.30
CA LEU A 132 -21.31 7.74 4.77
C LEU A 132 -22.56 7.46 5.59
N ASN A 133 -22.77 6.23 6.04
CA ASN A 133 -23.89 5.85 6.89
C ASN A 133 -23.79 6.52 8.27
N ALA A 134 -22.60 6.52 8.86
CA ALA A 134 -22.36 7.22 10.13
C ALA A 134 -22.61 8.74 9.99
N ALA A 135 -22.09 9.39 8.94
CA ALA A 135 -22.31 10.80 8.68
C ALA A 135 -23.78 11.15 8.44
N LYS A 136 -24.53 10.29 7.74
CA LYS A 136 -25.95 10.47 7.48
C LYS A 136 -26.78 10.44 8.78
N ASN A 137 -26.47 9.53 9.69
CA ASN A 137 -27.22 9.28 10.90
C ASN A 137 -26.77 10.11 12.11
N MET A 138 -25.62 10.81 11.98
CA MET A 138 -25.02 11.59 13.04
C MET A 138 -25.90 12.79 13.46
N GLU A 139 -25.94 13.08 14.74
CA GLU A 139 -26.60 14.27 15.29
C GLU A 139 -25.85 15.55 14.89
N ILE A 140 -26.60 16.68 14.81
CA ILE A 140 -26.05 17.95 14.31
C ILE A 140 -24.97 18.49 15.25
N ASP A 141 -25.10 18.33 16.54
CA ASP A 141 -24.14 18.80 17.53
C ASP A 141 -22.78 18.06 17.39
N MET A 142 -22.85 16.76 17.10
CA MET A 142 -21.65 15.97 16.85
C MET A 142 -21.04 16.28 15.48
N ALA A 143 -21.88 16.54 14.48
CA ALA A 143 -21.44 16.98 13.16
C ALA A 143 -20.67 18.31 13.22
N GLU A 144 -21.21 19.28 13.98
CA GLU A 144 -20.54 20.56 14.24
C GLU A 144 -19.21 20.36 14.96
N ALA A 145 -19.18 19.49 15.98
CA ALA A 145 -17.96 19.21 16.73
C ALA A 145 -16.84 18.63 15.85
N ILE A 146 -17.16 17.65 15.01
CA ILE A 146 -16.21 17.02 14.10
C ILE A 146 -15.67 18.04 13.07
N LEU A 147 -16.56 18.77 12.43
CA LEU A 147 -16.17 19.77 11.43
C LEU A 147 -15.32 20.89 12.04
N ARG A 148 -15.63 21.35 13.25
CA ARG A 148 -14.83 22.38 13.95
C ARG A 148 -13.46 21.86 14.34
N VAL A 149 -13.35 20.61 14.77
CA VAL A 149 -12.06 19.99 15.11
C VAL A 149 -11.19 19.80 13.86
N GLU A 150 -11.79 19.52 12.70
CA GLU A 150 -11.07 19.32 11.44
C GLU A 150 -10.71 20.63 10.72
N SER A 151 -11.66 21.59 10.66
CA SER A 151 -11.51 22.82 9.86
C SER A 151 -11.22 24.09 10.68
N GLY A 152 -11.33 24.02 12.02
CA GLY A 152 -11.19 25.20 12.89
C GLY A 152 -12.46 26.09 12.90
N SER A 153 -12.26 27.39 13.04
CA SER A 153 -13.30 28.38 13.39
C SER A 153 -14.42 28.65 12.36
N SER A 154 -14.38 28.10 11.16
CA SER A 154 -15.32 28.47 10.09
C SER A 154 -16.73 27.88 10.19
N VAL A 155 -17.04 27.15 11.27
CA VAL A 155 -18.29 26.36 11.41
C VAL A 155 -19.43 27.09 12.15
N ALA A 156 -19.09 28.18 12.86
CA ALA A 156 -20.03 28.87 13.76
C ALA A 156 -21.29 29.45 13.08
N ASP A 157 -21.17 29.86 11.81
CA ASP A 157 -22.27 30.50 11.05
C ASP A 157 -22.98 29.54 10.10
N MET A 158 -22.66 28.24 10.12
CA MET A 158 -23.21 27.27 9.19
C MET A 158 -24.62 26.82 9.63
N THR A 159 -25.50 26.71 8.65
CA THR A 159 -26.82 26.12 8.89
C THR A 159 -26.71 24.59 9.07
N SER A 160 -27.69 23.97 9.74
CA SER A 160 -27.72 22.51 9.93
C SER A 160 -27.64 21.72 8.62
N LYS A 161 -28.14 22.29 7.51
CA LYS A 161 -28.04 21.66 6.18
C LYS A 161 -26.63 21.72 5.62
N GLU A 162 -25.92 22.82 5.83
CA GLU A 162 -24.53 22.98 5.41
C GLU A 162 -23.60 22.08 6.22
N LEU A 163 -23.78 22.03 7.54
CA LEU A 163 -23.06 21.10 8.41
C LEU A 163 -23.22 19.65 7.93
N LYS A 164 -24.46 19.25 7.65
CA LYS A 164 -24.75 17.89 7.17
C LYS A 164 -24.11 17.60 5.80
N ARG A 165 -24.17 18.57 4.88
CA ARG A 165 -23.52 18.47 3.56
C ARG A 165 -22.01 18.28 3.69
N ASP A 166 -21.38 19.14 4.48
CA ASP A 166 -19.92 19.18 4.60
C ASP A 166 -19.40 17.97 5.38
N LEU A 167 -20.17 17.48 6.37
CA LEU A 167 -19.86 16.21 7.04
C LEU A 167 -19.89 15.02 6.07
N ILE A 168 -20.91 14.93 5.21
CA ILE A 168 -21.01 13.87 4.20
C ILE A 168 -19.89 13.99 3.17
N LEU A 169 -19.51 15.21 2.76
CA LEU A 169 -18.39 15.42 1.86
C LEU A 169 -17.06 15.01 2.49
N MET A 170 -16.87 15.29 3.78
CA MET A 170 -15.71 14.85 4.55
C MET A 170 -15.64 13.32 4.62
N ALA A 171 -16.74 12.65 5.00
CA ALA A 171 -16.83 11.20 5.04
C ALA A 171 -16.53 10.55 3.68
N LYS A 172 -16.99 11.15 2.59
CA LYS A 172 -16.71 10.69 1.23
C LYS A 172 -15.24 10.87 0.83
N ARG A 173 -14.64 12.02 1.18
CA ARG A 173 -13.27 12.39 0.77
C ARG A 173 -12.22 11.63 1.57
N ASN A 174 -12.45 11.48 2.86
CA ASN A 174 -11.49 10.86 3.78
C ASN A 174 -12.20 9.99 4.84
N PRO A 175 -12.72 8.80 4.42
CA PRO A 175 -13.57 7.98 5.27
C PRO A 175 -12.86 7.51 6.55
N GLY A 176 -11.57 7.16 6.47
CA GLY A 176 -10.80 6.72 7.62
C GLY A 176 -10.60 7.82 8.68
N LEU A 177 -10.30 9.05 8.26
CA LEU A 177 -10.19 10.18 9.18
C LEU A 177 -11.53 10.49 9.82
N PHE A 178 -12.61 10.49 9.02
CA PHE A 178 -13.96 10.73 9.53
C PHE A 178 -14.36 9.71 10.59
N LEU A 179 -14.19 8.42 10.35
CA LEU A 179 -14.52 7.37 11.31
C LEU A 179 -13.66 7.45 12.58
N ASN A 180 -12.40 7.81 12.46
CA ASN A 180 -11.54 8.05 13.62
C ASN A 180 -12.06 9.18 14.48
N LEU A 181 -12.46 10.31 13.87
CA LEU A 181 -13.04 11.44 14.62
C LEU A 181 -14.43 11.11 15.18
N ALA A 182 -15.26 10.39 14.44
CA ALA A 182 -16.58 9.97 14.89
C ALA A 182 -16.54 9.05 16.12
N ASN A 183 -15.47 8.26 16.25
CA ASN A 183 -15.25 7.34 17.37
C ASN A 183 -14.32 7.90 18.46
N ASP A 184 -13.79 9.13 18.30
CA ASP A 184 -12.91 9.75 19.29
C ASP A 184 -13.74 10.40 20.41
N GLU A 185 -13.68 9.83 21.59
CA GLU A 185 -14.37 10.34 22.80
C GLU A 185 -13.96 11.78 23.16
N ASN A 186 -12.82 12.25 22.70
CA ASN A 186 -12.29 13.60 23.00
C ASN A 186 -12.76 14.68 22.00
N VAL A 187 -13.50 14.34 20.95
CA VAL A 187 -13.93 15.31 19.93
C VAL A 187 -14.78 16.43 20.58
N GLN A 188 -15.69 16.09 21.47
CA GLN A 188 -16.51 17.08 22.18
C GLN A 188 -15.65 17.99 23.06
N LEU A 189 -14.65 17.47 23.71
CA LEU A 189 -13.74 18.24 24.55
C LEU A 189 -12.88 19.20 23.71
N ARG A 190 -12.40 18.74 22.55
CA ARG A 190 -11.66 19.60 21.60
C ARG A 190 -12.56 20.69 21.02
N ASN A 191 -13.78 20.35 20.64
CA ASN A 191 -14.78 21.32 20.18
C ASN A 191 -15.01 22.41 21.23
N LEU A 192 -15.18 22.04 22.50
CA LEU A 192 -15.37 22.99 23.60
C LEU A 192 -14.14 23.90 23.78
N ALA A 193 -12.94 23.35 23.70
CA ALA A 193 -11.70 24.12 23.80
C ALA A 193 -11.55 25.14 22.64
N ILE A 194 -11.89 24.73 21.41
CA ILE A 194 -11.87 25.63 20.25
C ILE A 194 -12.88 26.76 20.43
N ARG A 195 -14.13 26.45 20.80
CA ARG A 195 -15.16 27.45 21.07
C ARG A 195 -14.74 28.45 22.16
N ALA A 196 -14.19 27.97 23.27
CA ALA A 196 -13.71 28.83 24.34
C ALA A 196 -12.57 29.76 23.89
N THR A 197 -11.77 29.32 22.93
CA THR A 197 -10.74 30.17 22.32
C THR A 197 -11.33 31.20 21.36
N GLU A 198 -12.32 30.84 20.56
CA GLU A 198 -13.05 31.72 19.64
C GLU A 198 -13.81 32.83 20.40
N GLU A 199 -14.44 32.48 21.51
CA GLU A 199 -15.15 33.41 22.39
C GLU A 199 -14.21 34.25 23.29
N GLY A 200 -12.88 34.01 23.19
CA GLY A 200 -11.87 34.77 23.95
C GLY A 200 -11.80 34.42 25.45
N ILE A 201 -12.46 33.33 25.86
CA ILE A 201 -12.48 32.86 27.27
C ILE A 201 -11.11 32.25 27.62
N ILE A 202 -10.46 31.56 26.67
CA ILE A 202 -9.13 30.97 26.83
C ILE A 202 -8.18 31.61 25.81
N LYS A 203 -7.00 32.02 26.26
CA LYS A 203 -5.90 32.45 25.39
C LYS A 203 -4.88 31.34 25.36
N LEU A 204 -4.61 30.82 24.17
CA LEU A 204 -3.45 29.96 23.94
C LEU A 204 -2.19 30.83 24.01
N SER A 205 -1.37 30.58 25.01
CA SER A 205 -0.06 31.23 25.21
C SER A 205 1.04 30.53 24.40
#